data_d81f775d7b9faf1e098f4adbb5df69bb
#
_entry.id   d81f775d7b9faf1e098f4adbb5df69bb
#
_cell.length_a   1.000
_cell.length_b   1.000
_cell.length_c   1.000
_cell.angle_alpha   90.00
_cell.angle_beta   90.00
_cell.angle_gamma   90.00
#
_symmetry.space_group_name_H-M   'P 1'
#
loop_
_entity.id
_entity.type
_entity.pdbx_description
1 polymer ?
#
loop_
_entity_poly.entity_id
_entity_poly.type
_entity_poly.pdbx_seq_one_letter_code
_entity_poly.pdbx_strand_id
1 'polypeptide(L)'
;MRQMPPEWGPHARTWMCFPRSTYDAPIPLDQARSAWGAVALATALFEPVTMVVDPRDVADAQSLFGSSVTLLEQPLDDAWARDIGPTFVIDDGALVAVDWTFNGWGAQWWAAYNHDRAVGAAIGRSANAHVVPIDLVNEGGGIETNGDGLIVLTETVQLDPGRNPGWDRAQVEATIHDALGTTRAVWLPTGLAGDYGDYSTRGHVDLVVKFIDSATALVHDQRNPEHPDASIFATVAPLLEAAGITAIPLVGPSRLEVDGRICDWSYVNCYPVNGGLIVGTYDDVADDAALATLADAFPGRTVTPVDARTLFALGGGVHCITQQEPLVEAPCAP
;
A
#
# COMPACT_ATOMS: atom_id res chain seq x y z
N MET A 1 -5.17 24.32 4.14
CA MET A 1 -4.46 23.52 5.17
C MET A 1 -4.23 22.14 4.61
N ARG A 2 -3.02 21.64 4.71
CA ARG A 2 -2.63 20.32 4.15
C ARG A 2 -3.31 19.19 4.90
N GLN A 3 -3.77 18.18 4.18
CA GLN A 3 -4.41 17.00 4.73
C GLN A 3 -4.16 15.80 3.79
N MET A 4 -3.76 14.67 4.36
CA MET A 4 -3.80 13.38 3.67
C MET A 4 -5.23 12.86 3.73
N PRO A 5 -5.96 12.77 2.60
CA PRO A 5 -7.30 12.22 2.59
C PRO A 5 -7.30 10.74 2.99
N PRO A 6 -8.40 10.24 3.59
CA PRO A 6 -8.50 8.82 3.87
C PRO A 6 -8.61 8.02 2.56
N GLU A 7 -8.08 6.81 2.58
CA GLU A 7 -8.05 5.94 1.39
C GLU A 7 -9.46 5.50 0.93
N TRP A 8 -10.42 5.45 1.84
CA TRP A 8 -11.83 5.18 1.48
C TRP A 8 -12.58 6.40 0.93
N GLY A 9 -11.93 7.55 0.80
CA GLY A 9 -12.48 8.75 0.17
C GLY A 9 -12.68 8.60 -1.34
N PRO A 10 -13.21 9.63 -2.03
CA PRO A 10 -13.32 9.61 -3.48
C PRO A 10 -11.96 9.68 -4.17
N HIS A 11 -11.76 8.84 -5.18
CA HIS A 11 -10.56 8.84 -6.02
C HIS A 11 -10.83 9.47 -7.40
N ALA A 12 -9.86 10.21 -7.92
CA ALA A 12 -9.83 10.61 -9.32
C ALA A 12 -9.36 9.45 -10.21
N ARG A 13 -8.43 8.64 -9.71
CA ARG A 13 -7.90 7.42 -10.36
C ARG A 13 -7.04 6.60 -9.41
N THR A 14 -6.69 5.41 -9.86
CA THR A 14 -5.63 4.57 -9.29
C THR A 14 -4.39 4.59 -10.20
N TRP A 15 -3.21 4.71 -9.58
CA TRP A 15 -1.91 4.52 -10.20
C TRP A 15 -1.39 3.12 -9.89
N MET A 16 -0.80 2.47 -10.89
CA MET A 16 -0.11 1.18 -10.77
C MET A 16 1.17 1.21 -11.61
N CYS A 17 2.08 0.26 -11.38
CA CYS A 17 3.30 0.09 -12.18
C CYS A 17 3.31 -1.30 -12.81
N PHE A 18 3.86 -1.42 -14.03
CA PHE A 18 3.86 -2.68 -14.80
C PHE A 18 5.09 -3.53 -14.49
N PRO A 19 4.95 -4.81 -14.11
CA PRO A 19 6.06 -5.65 -13.68
C PRO A 19 7.12 -5.86 -14.77
N ARG A 20 8.40 -5.75 -14.35
CA ARG A 20 9.58 -5.97 -15.17
C ARG A 20 10.46 -7.11 -14.69
N SER A 21 10.34 -7.49 -13.43
CA SER A 21 11.14 -8.52 -12.78
C SER A 21 10.25 -9.43 -11.95
N THR A 22 10.71 -10.64 -11.75
CA THR A 22 10.19 -11.58 -10.75
C THR A 22 11.30 -11.95 -9.76
N TYR A 23 12.36 -11.17 -9.73
CA TYR A 23 13.59 -11.45 -8.98
C TYR A 23 14.12 -12.87 -9.26
N ASP A 24 14.45 -13.60 -8.19
CA ASP A 24 14.85 -15.02 -8.27
C ASP A 24 13.67 -15.99 -8.04
N ALA A 25 12.44 -15.46 -7.94
CA ALA A 25 11.26 -16.31 -7.76
C ALA A 25 11.04 -17.19 -9.02
N PRO A 26 10.66 -18.46 -8.84
CA PRO A 26 10.39 -19.37 -9.94
C PRO A 26 9.03 -19.08 -10.60
N ILE A 27 8.72 -17.82 -10.81
CA ILE A 27 7.47 -17.33 -11.38
C ILE A 27 7.78 -16.67 -12.73
N PRO A 28 7.18 -17.13 -13.84
CA PRO A 28 7.34 -16.46 -15.12
C PRO A 28 6.84 -15.01 -15.09
N LEU A 29 7.52 -14.12 -15.81
CA LEU A 29 7.16 -12.69 -15.83
C LEU A 29 5.76 -12.43 -16.39
N ASP A 30 5.29 -13.23 -17.34
CA ASP A 30 3.93 -13.16 -17.87
C ASP A 30 2.87 -13.55 -16.83
N GLN A 31 3.19 -14.47 -15.93
CA GLN A 31 2.33 -14.79 -14.78
C GLN A 31 2.26 -13.62 -13.77
N ALA A 32 3.38 -12.98 -13.47
CA ALA A 32 3.41 -11.78 -12.66
C ALA A 32 2.57 -10.66 -13.30
N ARG A 33 2.78 -10.38 -14.58
CA ARG A 33 2.00 -9.40 -15.35
C ARG A 33 0.51 -9.71 -15.38
N SER A 34 0.14 -10.98 -15.45
CA SER A 34 -1.27 -11.41 -15.38
C SER A 34 -1.87 -11.15 -14.01
N ALA A 35 -1.13 -11.35 -12.90
CA ALA A 35 -1.60 -11.08 -11.55
C ALA A 35 -1.80 -9.56 -11.31
N TRP A 36 -0.86 -8.71 -11.71
CA TRP A 36 -1.03 -7.25 -11.73
C TRP A 36 -2.20 -6.83 -12.61
N GLY A 37 -2.32 -7.46 -13.78
CA GLY A 37 -3.42 -7.23 -14.72
C GLY A 37 -4.79 -7.53 -14.12
N ALA A 38 -4.92 -8.60 -13.36
CA ALA A 38 -6.17 -8.94 -12.67
C ALA A 38 -6.60 -7.84 -11.69
N VAL A 39 -5.68 -7.30 -10.90
CA VAL A 39 -5.95 -6.18 -9.98
C VAL A 39 -6.30 -4.91 -10.75
N ALA A 40 -5.53 -4.57 -11.80
CA ALA A 40 -5.79 -3.38 -12.60
C ALA A 40 -7.16 -3.41 -13.27
N LEU A 41 -7.54 -4.54 -13.87
CA LEU A 41 -8.84 -4.71 -14.52
C LEU A 41 -10.00 -4.76 -13.53
N ALA A 42 -9.81 -5.36 -12.34
CA ALA A 42 -10.80 -5.32 -11.26
C ALA A 42 -11.02 -3.88 -10.77
N THR A 43 -9.95 -3.10 -10.60
CA THR A 43 -10.01 -1.67 -10.22
C THR A 43 -10.69 -0.84 -11.31
N ALA A 44 -10.40 -1.11 -12.59
CA ALA A 44 -10.96 -0.39 -13.73
C ALA A 44 -12.49 -0.54 -13.88
N LEU A 45 -13.12 -1.49 -13.17
CA LEU A 45 -14.59 -1.56 -13.08
C LEU A 45 -15.20 -0.42 -12.26
N PHE A 46 -14.42 0.26 -11.44
CA PHE A 46 -14.89 1.24 -10.47
C PHE A 46 -14.33 2.65 -10.70
N GLU A 47 -13.09 2.75 -11.17
CA GLU A 47 -12.41 4.03 -11.35
C GLU A 47 -11.33 3.96 -12.44
N PRO A 48 -10.92 5.09 -13.03
CA PRO A 48 -9.83 5.10 -14.01
C PRO A 48 -8.53 4.55 -13.42
N VAL A 49 -7.83 3.71 -14.19
CA VAL A 49 -6.49 3.21 -13.83
C VAL A 49 -5.46 3.78 -14.80
N THR A 50 -4.34 4.26 -14.26
CA THR A 50 -3.16 4.60 -15.04
C THR A 50 -1.99 3.69 -14.64
N MET A 51 -1.46 2.97 -15.62
CA MET A 51 -0.33 2.06 -15.46
C MET A 51 0.95 2.76 -15.91
N VAL A 52 1.89 2.94 -15.01
CA VAL A 52 3.24 3.36 -15.34
C VAL A 52 3.97 2.19 -15.97
N VAL A 53 4.55 2.38 -17.14
CA VAL A 53 5.14 1.30 -17.95
C VAL A 53 6.51 1.72 -18.44
N ASP A 54 7.51 0.86 -18.28
CA ASP A 54 8.81 1.08 -18.90
C ASP A 54 8.64 1.11 -20.43
N PRO A 55 9.29 2.03 -21.15
CA PRO A 55 9.18 2.14 -22.62
C PRO A 55 9.42 0.84 -23.38
N ARG A 56 10.19 -0.09 -22.81
CA ARG A 56 10.48 -1.41 -23.41
C ARG A 56 9.31 -2.39 -23.32
N ASP A 57 8.35 -2.16 -22.40
CA ASP A 57 7.25 -3.07 -22.10
C ASP A 57 5.87 -2.55 -22.56
N VAL A 58 5.83 -1.40 -23.23
CA VAL A 58 4.58 -0.73 -23.68
C VAL A 58 3.73 -1.65 -24.55
N ALA A 59 4.34 -2.40 -25.46
CA ALA A 59 3.62 -3.32 -26.36
C ALA A 59 2.92 -4.45 -25.58
N ASP A 60 3.58 -5.00 -24.57
CA ASP A 60 3.02 -6.04 -23.71
C ASP A 60 1.87 -5.51 -22.86
N ALA A 61 2.06 -4.33 -22.24
CA ALA A 61 1.00 -3.66 -21.48
C ALA A 61 -0.21 -3.32 -22.38
N GLN A 62 0.04 -2.78 -23.57
CA GLN A 62 -1.04 -2.48 -24.53
C GLN A 62 -1.80 -3.73 -24.96
N SER A 63 -1.09 -4.87 -25.15
CA SER A 63 -1.71 -6.15 -25.47
C SER A 63 -2.58 -6.67 -24.33
N LEU A 64 -2.16 -6.47 -23.07
CA LEU A 64 -2.88 -6.95 -21.89
C LEU A 64 -4.12 -6.11 -21.59
N PHE A 65 -4.01 -4.80 -21.66
CA PHE A 65 -5.04 -3.87 -21.17
C PHE A 65 -5.92 -3.27 -22.26
N GLY A 66 -5.46 -3.21 -23.51
CA GLY A 66 -6.16 -2.52 -24.59
C GLY A 66 -6.44 -1.06 -24.24
N SER A 67 -7.72 -0.67 -24.22
CA SER A 67 -8.19 0.67 -23.84
C SER A 67 -8.71 0.76 -22.39
N SER A 68 -8.68 -0.34 -21.63
CA SER A 68 -9.24 -0.38 -20.27
C SER A 68 -8.40 0.34 -19.24
N VAL A 69 -7.11 0.53 -19.54
CA VAL A 69 -6.13 1.17 -18.66
C VAL A 69 -5.34 2.19 -19.47
N THR A 70 -5.13 3.37 -18.90
CA THR A 70 -4.25 4.39 -19.49
C THR A 70 -2.79 4.05 -19.22
N LEU A 71 -1.89 4.23 -20.20
CA LEU A 71 -0.47 3.98 -20.01
C LEU A 71 0.29 5.31 -19.86
N LEU A 72 1.23 5.35 -18.88
CA LEU A 72 2.21 6.41 -18.71
C LEU A 72 3.61 5.82 -18.92
N GLU A 73 4.32 6.25 -19.93
CA GLU A 73 5.69 5.77 -20.18
C GLU A 73 6.68 6.43 -19.21
N GLN A 74 7.35 5.62 -18.42
CA GLN A 74 8.39 6.04 -17.47
C GLN A 74 9.34 4.84 -17.24
N PRO A 75 10.67 5.02 -17.28
CA PRO A 75 11.60 3.97 -16.90
C PRO A 75 11.31 3.43 -15.50
N LEU A 76 11.31 2.09 -15.36
CA LEU A 76 11.05 1.37 -14.13
C LEU A 76 12.13 0.32 -13.88
N ASP A 77 12.40 0.06 -12.62
CA ASP A 77 13.14 -1.12 -12.15
C ASP A 77 12.15 -2.15 -11.57
N ASP A 78 11.11 -1.71 -10.83
CA ASP A 78 10.12 -2.54 -10.17
C ASP A 78 8.67 -2.02 -10.33
N ALA A 79 7.68 -2.67 -9.67
CA ALA A 79 6.26 -2.44 -9.94
C ALA A 79 5.41 -2.13 -8.69
N TRP A 80 6.01 -1.80 -7.57
CA TRP A 80 5.34 -1.55 -6.30
C TRP A 80 4.89 -0.09 -6.20
N ALA A 81 3.79 0.24 -6.89
CA ALA A 81 3.30 1.62 -7.04
C ALA A 81 3.00 2.31 -5.70
N ARG A 82 2.63 1.57 -4.66
CA ARG A 82 2.41 2.08 -3.31
C ARG A 82 3.69 2.70 -2.73
N ASP A 83 4.83 2.09 -3.01
CA ASP A 83 6.10 2.41 -2.37
C ASP A 83 6.95 3.36 -3.21
N ILE A 84 6.97 3.17 -4.53
CA ILE A 84 7.73 4.01 -5.46
C ILE A 84 6.94 5.21 -6.00
N GLY A 85 5.61 5.21 -5.79
CA GLY A 85 4.73 6.32 -6.12
C GLY A 85 4.70 7.39 -5.03
N PRO A 86 4.10 8.56 -5.30
CA PRO A 86 3.98 9.62 -4.31
C PRO A 86 2.83 9.34 -3.34
N THR A 87 2.91 9.87 -2.13
CA THR A 87 1.73 10.01 -1.28
C THR A 87 1.00 11.30 -1.63
N PHE A 88 -0.26 11.21 -2.03
CA PHE A 88 -1.04 12.40 -2.36
C PHE A 88 -1.69 13.03 -1.14
N VAL A 89 -1.62 14.35 -1.07
CA VAL A 89 -2.31 15.18 -0.07
C VAL A 89 -3.05 16.32 -0.77
N ILE A 90 -4.03 16.90 -0.10
CA ILE A 90 -4.73 18.11 -0.55
C ILE A 90 -4.26 19.27 0.34
N ASP A 91 -3.76 20.35 -0.27
CA ASP A 91 -3.35 21.57 0.44
C ASP A 91 -4.07 22.77 -0.14
N ASP A 92 -4.93 23.40 0.68
CA ASP A 92 -5.79 24.54 0.30
C ASP A 92 -6.57 24.31 -1.03
N GLY A 93 -7.07 23.06 -1.20
CA GLY A 93 -7.84 22.67 -2.38
C GLY A 93 -7.01 22.34 -3.62
N ALA A 94 -5.69 22.28 -3.50
CA ALA A 94 -4.79 21.85 -4.57
C ALA A 94 -4.21 20.47 -4.29
N LEU A 95 -4.04 19.66 -5.34
CA LEU A 95 -3.38 18.37 -5.24
C LEU A 95 -1.88 18.55 -5.09
N VAL A 96 -1.32 17.88 -4.09
CA VAL A 96 0.12 17.84 -3.82
C VAL A 96 0.58 16.39 -3.82
N ALA A 97 1.68 16.12 -4.50
CA ALA A 97 2.35 14.83 -4.52
C ALA A 97 3.59 14.91 -3.61
N VAL A 98 3.52 14.29 -2.47
CA VAL A 98 4.66 14.11 -1.55
C VAL A 98 5.54 13.02 -2.12
N ASP A 99 6.72 13.40 -2.58
CA ASP A 99 7.69 12.52 -3.25
C ASP A 99 8.77 12.14 -2.25
N TRP A 100 8.59 10.99 -1.60
CA TRP A 100 9.51 10.47 -0.61
C TRP A 100 10.83 10.04 -1.25
N THR A 101 11.91 10.13 -0.51
CA THR A 101 13.15 9.48 -0.94
C THR A 101 12.97 7.96 -0.90
N PHE A 102 13.06 7.32 -2.07
CA PHE A 102 13.04 5.86 -2.18
C PHE A 102 14.44 5.30 -2.35
N ASN A 103 14.80 4.30 -1.55
CA ASN A 103 16.14 3.69 -1.57
C ASN A 103 16.13 2.15 -1.60
N GLY A 104 15.05 1.53 -2.09
CA GLY A 104 14.94 0.07 -2.19
C GLY A 104 14.73 -0.58 -0.82
N TRP A 105 13.75 -0.08 -0.05
CA TRP A 105 13.33 -0.61 1.25
C TRP A 105 14.47 -0.73 2.27
N GLY A 106 15.27 0.31 2.37
CA GLY A 106 16.43 0.33 3.28
C GLY A 106 17.72 -0.19 2.63
N ALA A 107 17.93 0.12 1.35
CA ALA A 107 19.11 -0.25 0.55
C ALA A 107 19.38 -1.75 0.55
N GLN A 108 18.32 -2.55 0.35
CA GLN A 108 18.45 -4.00 0.30
C GLN A 108 19.24 -4.45 -0.93
N TRP A 109 20.04 -5.49 -0.79
CA TRP A 109 21.01 -5.95 -1.80
C TRP A 109 20.36 -6.40 -3.12
N TRP A 110 19.10 -6.86 -3.06
CA TRP A 110 18.32 -7.36 -4.20
C TRP A 110 17.56 -6.25 -4.94
N ALA A 111 17.33 -5.09 -4.30
CA ALA A 111 16.51 -4.04 -4.86
C ALA A 111 17.28 -3.18 -5.86
N ALA A 112 16.84 -3.18 -7.11
CA ALA A 112 17.22 -2.17 -8.09
C ALA A 112 16.21 -1.01 -7.99
N TYR A 113 16.68 0.24 -7.89
CA TYR A 113 15.80 1.41 -7.71
C TYR A 113 16.32 2.68 -8.39
N ASN A 114 17.21 2.55 -9.36
CA ASN A 114 17.78 3.72 -10.02
C ASN A 114 16.74 4.52 -10.82
N HIS A 115 15.77 3.83 -11.43
CA HIS A 115 14.66 4.44 -12.13
C HIS A 115 13.49 4.73 -11.20
N ASP A 116 13.22 3.86 -10.25
CA ASP A 116 12.05 3.92 -9.36
C ASP A 116 12.03 5.17 -8.50
N ARG A 117 13.19 5.66 -8.07
CA ARG A 117 13.31 6.94 -7.33
C ARG A 117 12.74 8.17 -8.05
N ALA A 118 12.46 8.06 -9.34
CA ALA A 118 11.91 9.16 -10.13
C ALA A 118 10.41 8.98 -10.42
N VAL A 119 9.82 7.86 -10.05
CA VAL A 119 8.44 7.49 -10.37
C VAL A 119 7.46 8.38 -9.62
N GLY A 120 7.70 8.65 -8.33
CA GLY A 120 6.84 9.52 -7.52
C GLY A 120 6.67 10.90 -8.15
N ALA A 121 7.77 11.54 -8.51
CA ALA A 121 7.74 12.83 -9.21
C ALA A 121 7.09 12.74 -10.61
N ALA A 122 7.29 11.64 -11.35
CA ALA A 122 6.68 11.46 -12.67
C ALA A 122 5.15 11.33 -12.59
N ILE A 123 4.66 10.52 -11.66
CA ILE A 123 3.23 10.39 -11.35
C ILE A 123 2.66 11.75 -10.93
N GLY A 124 3.29 12.45 -9.97
CA GLY A 124 2.83 13.75 -9.50
C GLY A 124 2.69 14.77 -10.63
N ARG A 125 3.68 14.87 -11.53
CA ARG A 125 3.59 15.73 -12.72
C ARG A 125 2.45 15.32 -13.67
N SER A 126 2.27 14.03 -13.90
CA SER A 126 1.20 13.51 -14.76
C SER A 126 -0.20 13.75 -14.16
N ALA A 127 -0.32 13.75 -12.84
CA ALA A 127 -1.52 14.12 -12.10
C ALA A 127 -1.76 15.64 -12.04
N ASN A 128 -0.88 16.47 -12.61
CA ASN A 128 -0.87 17.93 -12.44
C ASN A 128 -0.80 18.38 -10.97
N ALA A 129 -0.20 17.57 -10.09
CA ALA A 129 0.02 17.88 -8.69
C ALA A 129 1.27 18.76 -8.50
N HIS A 130 1.28 19.55 -7.43
CA HIS A 130 2.52 20.17 -6.96
C HIS A 130 3.41 19.11 -6.31
N VAL A 131 4.56 18.82 -6.92
CA VAL A 131 5.49 17.80 -6.41
C VAL A 131 6.37 18.41 -5.31
N VAL A 132 6.36 17.78 -4.13
CA VAL A 132 7.17 18.18 -2.97
C VAL A 132 8.12 17.04 -2.60
N PRO A 133 9.41 17.17 -2.92
CA PRO A 133 10.40 16.16 -2.53
C PRO A 133 10.67 16.22 -1.02
N ILE A 134 10.79 15.05 -0.40
CA ILE A 134 11.09 14.90 1.03
C ILE A 134 12.31 14.01 1.22
N ASP A 135 13.26 14.47 2.03
CA ASP A 135 14.53 13.74 2.27
C ASP A 135 14.36 12.48 3.13
N LEU A 136 13.25 12.34 3.88
CA LEU A 136 12.97 11.13 4.64
C LEU A 136 12.80 9.96 3.68
N VAL A 137 13.56 8.88 3.90
CA VAL A 137 13.32 7.61 3.21
C VAL A 137 12.06 6.98 3.79
N ASN A 138 11.04 6.86 2.93
CA ASN A 138 9.75 6.32 3.32
C ASN A 138 9.03 5.72 2.11
N GLU A 139 8.14 4.80 2.37
CA GLU A 139 7.27 4.19 1.38
C GLU A 139 5.80 4.37 1.80
N GLY A 140 4.89 4.44 0.83
CA GLY A 140 3.47 4.58 1.10
C GLY A 140 2.88 3.42 1.90
N GLY A 141 3.40 2.19 1.74
CA GLY A 141 3.01 1.01 2.54
C GLY A 141 3.46 1.08 4.00
N GLY A 142 4.45 1.94 4.31
CA GLY A 142 4.89 2.21 5.68
C GLY A 142 4.00 3.18 6.46
N ILE A 143 2.91 3.67 5.86
CA ILE A 143 2.00 4.66 6.45
C ILE A 143 0.55 4.19 6.30
N GLU A 144 -0.23 4.31 7.38
CA GLU A 144 -1.69 4.14 7.32
C GLU A 144 -2.35 5.34 8.02
N THR A 145 -3.38 5.96 7.44
CA THR A 145 -4.03 7.16 7.97
C THR A 145 -5.52 7.00 8.19
N ASN A 146 -6.03 7.65 9.24
CA ASN A 146 -7.47 7.75 9.46
C ASN A 146 -8.14 8.95 8.74
N GLY A 147 -7.38 9.71 7.95
CA GLY A 147 -7.90 10.90 7.26
C GLY A 147 -8.23 12.09 8.17
N ASP A 148 -8.08 11.95 9.49
CA ASP A 148 -8.38 12.97 10.52
C ASP A 148 -7.15 13.25 11.41
N GLY A 149 -6.00 13.39 10.77
CA GLY A 149 -4.75 13.80 11.39
C GLY A 149 -4.01 12.73 12.20
N LEU A 150 -4.47 11.46 12.22
CA LEU A 150 -3.74 10.34 12.82
C LEU A 150 -3.06 9.51 11.75
N ILE A 151 -1.83 9.06 12.03
CA ILE A 151 -1.12 8.05 11.26
C ILE A 151 -0.70 6.88 12.14
N VAL A 152 -0.57 5.72 11.53
CA VAL A 152 0.03 4.52 12.13
C VAL A 152 1.31 4.19 11.38
N LEU A 153 2.36 3.94 12.11
CA LEU A 153 3.72 3.69 11.65
C LEU A 153 4.30 2.46 12.34
N THR A 154 5.31 1.82 11.75
CA THR A 154 6.10 0.80 12.43
C THR A 154 7.51 1.31 12.75
N GLU A 155 8.06 0.94 13.91
CA GLU A 155 9.42 1.31 14.31
C GLU A 155 10.45 0.69 13.35
N THR A 156 10.21 -0.54 12.95
CA THR A 156 11.13 -1.31 12.12
C THR A 156 11.27 -0.76 10.69
N VAL A 157 10.32 0.04 10.22
CA VAL A 157 10.39 0.75 8.93
C VAL A 157 10.97 2.15 9.14
N GLN A 158 10.33 2.96 9.99
CA GLN A 158 10.65 4.37 10.07
C GLN A 158 12.02 4.67 10.71
N LEU A 159 12.43 3.81 11.65
CA LEU A 159 13.72 3.92 12.35
C LEU A 159 14.77 2.91 11.83
N ASP A 160 14.51 2.27 10.67
CA ASP A 160 15.48 1.38 10.02
C ASP A 160 16.77 2.17 9.70
N PRO A 161 17.93 1.73 10.22
CA PRO A 161 19.19 2.39 9.90
C PRO A 161 19.60 2.28 8.43
N GLY A 162 19.00 1.36 7.66
CA GLY A 162 19.16 1.29 6.21
C GLY A 162 18.33 2.36 5.48
N ARG A 163 17.23 2.84 6.09
CA ARG A 163 16.41 3.94 5.59
C ARG A 163 16.86 5.29 6.15
N ASN A 164 16.78 5.47 7.46
CA ASN A 164 16.95 6.76 8.13
C ASN A 164 18.04 6.69 9.21
N PRO A 165 19.32 6.56 8.85
CA PRO A 165 20.40 6.42 9.81
C PRO A 165 20.51 7.64 10.73
N GLY A 166 20.37 7.41 12.04
CA GLY A 166 20.50 8.45 13.05
C GLY A 166 19.26 9.33 13.27
N TRP A 167 18.16 9.04 12.61
CA TRP A 167 16.88 9.71 12.90
C TRP A 167 16.21 9.09 14.13
N ASP A 168 15.61 9.94 14.94
CA ASP A 168 14.75 9.53 16.07
C ASP A 168 13.26 9.69 15.73
N ARG A 169 12.38 9.19 16.61
CA ARG A 169 10.93 9.30 16.42
C ARG A 169 10.46 10.74 16.25
N ALA A 170 11.01 11.67 17.01
CA ALA A 170 10.56 13.06 16.97
C ALA A 170 10.87 13.72 15.62
N GLN A 171 12.03 13.41 15.05
CA GLN A 171 12.43 13.88 13.72
C GLN A 171 11.56 13.27 12.63
N VAL A 172 11.28 11.95 12.69
CA VAL A 172 10.39 11.27 11.76
C VAL A 172 8.98 11.83 11.83
N GLU A 173 8.41 11.93 13.04
CA GLU A 173 7.05 12.48 13.23
C GLU A 173 6.94 13.92 12.71
N ALA A 174 7.88 14.78 13.04
CA ALA A 174 7.86 16.17 12.60
C ALA A 174 7.85 16.26 11.06
N THR A 175 8.67 15.44 10.38
CA THR A 175 8.75 15.44 8.93
C THR A 175 7.47 14.87 8.30
N ILE A 176 6.95 13.76 8.79
CA ILE A 176 5.73 13.14 8.26
C ILE A 176 4.51 14.04 8.52
N HIS A 177 4.40 14.63 9.73
CA HIS A 177 3.31 15.54 10.06
C HIS A 177 3.30 16.79 9.18
N ASP A 178 4.46 17.37 8.91
CA ASP A 178 4.58 18.53 8.00
C ASP A 178 4.23 18.13 6.56
N ALA A 179 4.72 16.98 6.10
CA ALA A 179 4.47 16.50 4.74
C ALA A 179 3.00 16.15 4.48
N LEU A 180 2.33 15.51 5.44
CA LEU A 180 0.99 14.95 5.27
C LEU A 180 -0.14 15.77 5.90
N GLY A 181 0.18 16.78 6.73
CA GLY A 181 -0.82 17.53 7.47
C GLY A 181 -1.45 16.73 8.62
N THR A 182 -0.71 15.77 9.17
CA THR A 182 -1.12 14.96 10.32
C THR A 182 -0.62 15.59 11.64
N THR A 183 -1.10 15.13 12.79
CA THR A 183 -0.76 15.73 14.09
C THR A 183 -0.54 14.70 15.19
N ARG A 184 -0.87 13.43 14.94
CA ARG A 184 -0.74 12.34 15.90
C ARG A 184 -0.18 11.10 15.20
N ALA A 185 0.67 10.34 15.90
CA ALA A 185 1.19 9.07 15.42
C ALA A 185 0.96 7.95 16.43
N VAL A 186 0.58 6.76 15.94
CA VAL A 186 0.62 5.51 16.69
C VAL A 186 1.79 4.70 16.14
N TRP A 187 2.69 4.29 17.01
CA TRP A 187 3.85 3.49 16.66
C TRP A 187 3.64 2.04 17.05
N LEU A 188 3.67 1.18 16.04
CA LEU A 188 3.70 -0.26 16.25
C LEU A 188 5.16 -0.71 16.37
N PRO A 189 5.46 -1.66 17.27
CA PRO A 189 6.85 -2.12 17.45
C PRO A 189 7.37 -2.86 16.21
N THR A 190 6.50 -3.60 15.51
CA THR A 190 6.85 -4.42 14.34
C THR A 190 5.67 -4.52 13.37
N GLY A 191 5.96 -4.94 12.11
CA GLY A 191 4.97 -5.50 11.19
C GLY A 191 4.82 -7.01 11.36
N LEU A 192 4.33 -7.71 10.31
CA LEU A 192 4.18 -9.17 10.31
C LEU A 192 5.54 -9.87 10.27
N ALA A 193 5.66 -11.01 10.96
CA ALA A 193 6.91 -11.74 11.08
C ALA A 193 7.51 -12.25 9.76
N GLY A 194 6.66 -12.54 8.77
CA GLY A 194 7.10 -12.97 7.45
C GLY A 194 7.73 -11.85 6.62
N ASP A 195 7.48 -10.59 6.97
CA ASP A 195 7.94 -9.41 6.21
C ASP A 195 9.34 -8.91 6.64
N TYR A 196 10.26 -9.84 7.00
CA TYR A 196 11.64 -9.49 7.39
C TYR A 196 12.72 -10.29 6.64
N GLY A 197 12.33 -11.11 5.69
CA GLY A 197 13.26 -11.87 4.85
C GLY A 197 13.78 -11.09 3.64
N ASP A 198 14.36 -11.79 2.68
CA ASP A 198 14.65 -11.26 1.37
C ASP A 198 13.32 -10.97 0.61
N TYR A 199 13.34 -9.94 -0.22
CA TYR A 199 12.17 -9.46 -0.98
C TYR A 199 11.00 -8.98 -0.10
N SER A 200 11.30 -8.45 1.09
CA SER A 200 10.35 -7.95 2.07
C SER A 200 10.55 -6.47 2.36
N THR A 201 9.59 -5.85 3.04
CA THR A 201 9.60 -4.41 3.35
C THR A 201 10.17 -4.09 4.72
N ARG A 202 10.42 -5.10 5.56
CA ARG A 202 10.86 -5.01 6.96
C ARG A 202 9.79 -4.47 7.91
N GLY A 203 8.53 -4.78 7.64
CA GLY A 203 7.44 -4.55 8.57
C GLY A 203 6.52 -3.40 8.20
N HIS A 204 6.11 -3.29 6.93
CA HIS A 204 5.11 -2.32 6.52
C HIS A 204 3.81 -2.45 7.32
N VAL A 205 3.20 -1.30 7.63
CA VAL A 205 1.97 -1.23 8.43
C VAL A 205 0.73 -1.65 7.64
N ASP A 206 0.74 -1.53 6.32
CA ASP A 206 -0.37 -1.87 5.41
C ASP A 206 -0.70 -3.37 5.33
N LEU A 207 0.15 -4.23 5.93
CA LEU A 207 -0.13 -5.64 6.18
C LEU A 207 -0.84 -5.87 7.53
N VAL A 208 -0.82 -4.87 8.44
CA VAL A 208 -1.25 -5.02 9.84
C VAL A 208 -2.51 -4.25 10.16
N VAL A 209 -2.65 -3.01 9.66
CA VAL A 209 -3.76 -2.09 9.99
C VAL A 209 -4.37 -1.53 8.71
N LYS A 210 -5.70 -1.45 8.66
CA LYS A 210 -6.47 -0.75 7.62
C LYS A 210 -7.60 0.04 8.26
N PHE A 211 -7.59 1.36 8.10
CA PHE A 211 -8.72 2.17 8.52
C PHE A 211 -9.94 1.97 7.62
N ILE A 212 -11.13 1.93 8.21
CA ILE A 212 -12.42 1.85 7.52
C ILE A 212 -13.25 3.13 7.70
N ASP A 213 -12.98 3.87 8.75
CA ASP A 213 -13.45 5.24 9.01
C ASP A 213 -12.45 5.97 9.94
N SER A 214 -12.73 7.22 10.30
CA SER A 214 -11.80 8.03 11.11
C SER A 214 -11.59 7.53 12.54
N ALA A 215 -12.43 6.61 13.04
CA ALA A 215 -12.42 6.10 14.41
C ALA A 215 -12.27 4.58 14.51
N THR A 216 -12.23 3.86 13.38
CA THR A 216 -12.26 2.40 13.34
C THR A 216 -11.22 1.85 12.37
N ALA A 217 -10.48 0.84 12.80
CA ALA A 217 -9.50 0.15 11.96
C ALA A 217 -9.66 -1.38 12.07
N LEU A 218 -9.50 -2.06 10.94
CA LEU A 218 -9.26 -3.50 10.89
C LEU A 218 -7.80 -3.77 11.25
N VAL A 219 -7.58 -4.80 12.02
CA VAL A 219 -6.23 -5.25 12.43
C VAL A 219 -6.09 -6.73 12.12
N HIS A 220 -4.97 -7.11 11.52
CA HIS A 220 -4.64 -8.50 11.24
C HIS A 220 -4.74 -9.35 12.52
N ASP A 221 -5.53 -10.42 12.48
CA ASP A 221 -5.76 -11.35 13.59
C ASP A 221 -5.35 -12.76 13.18
N GLN A 222 -4.09 -13.10 13.43
CA GLN A 222 -3.58 -14.45 13.15
C GLN A 222 -4.05 -15.43 14.21
N ARG A 223 -4.93 -16.38 13.81
CA ARG A 223 -5.56 -17.32 14.73
C ARG A 223 -4.83 -18.66 14.86
N ASN A 224 -3.83 -18.90 14.02
CA ASN A 224 -2.98 -20.08 14.18
C ASN A 224 -2.01 -19.85 15.35
N PRO A 225 -2.12 -20.58 16.49
CA PRO A 225 -1.29 -20.34 17.67
C PRO A 225 0.19 -20.68 17.47
N GLU A 226 0.52 -21.43 16.41
CA GLU A 226 1.91 -21.77 16.05
C GLU A 226 2.57 -20.68 15.21
N HIS A 227 1.78 -19.75 14.67
CA HIS A 227 2.30 -18.67 13.85
C HIS A 227 2.98 -17.60 14.71
N PRO A 228 4.13 -17.04 14.32
CA PRO A 228 4.80 -15.96 15.05
C PRO A 228 3.90 -14.76 15.32
N ASP A 229 2.97 -14.46 14.40
CA ASP A 229 2.02 -13.34 14.50
C ASP A 229 0.77 -13.66 15.34
N ALA A 230 0.68 -14.80 16.03
CA ALA A 230 -0.49 -15.17 16.83
C ALA A 230 -0.88 -14.13 17.90
N SER A 231 0.05 -13.27 18.31
CA SER A 231 -0.19 -12.17 19.26
C SER A 231 -0.33 -10.78 18.62
N ILE A 232 -0.28 -10.67 17.29
CA ILE A 232 -0.22 -9.37 16.63
C ILE A 232 -1.44 -8.48 16.95
N PHE A 233 -2.65 -9.04 16.88
CA PHE A 233 -3.86 -8.30 17.25
C PHE A 233 -3.81 -7.83 18.71
N ALA A 234 -3.46 -8.70 19.64
CA ALA A 234 -3.36 -8.38 21.07
C ALA A 234 -2.28 -7.35 21.37
N THR A 235 -1.27 -7.21 20.51
CA THR A 235 -0.23 -6.19 20.62
C THR A 235 -0.70 -4.84 20.05
N VAL A 236 -1.37 -4.86 18.91
CA VAL A 236 -1.71 -3.65 18.13
C VAL A 236 -2.99 -2.98 18.65
N ALA A 237 -4.04 -3.76 18.96
CA ALA A 237 -5.33 -3.21 19.35
C ALA A 237 -5.25 -2.23 20.53
N PRO A 238 -4.55 -2.53 21.65
CA PRO A 238 -4.44 -1.59 22.77
C PRO A 238 -3.74 -0.27 22.41
N LEU A 239 -2.81 -0.27 21.44
CA LEU A 239 -2.12 0.93 20.97
C LEU A 239 -3.07 1.85 20.19
N LEU A 240 -3.91 1.26 19.33
CA LEU A 240 -4.95 1.98 18.60
C LEU A 240 -6.04 2.51 19.55
N GLU A 241 -6.50 1.68 20.49
CA GLU A 241 -7.51 2.05 21.49
C GLU A 241 -7.04 3.20 22.37
N ALA A 242 -5.77 3.22 22.77
CA ALA A 242 -5.17 4.33 23.51
C ALA A 242 -5.16 5.65 22.70
N ALA A 243 -5.18 5.58 21.38
CA ALA A 243 -5.31 6.71 20.47
C ALA A 243 -6.77 7.08 20.14
N GLY A 244 -7.75 6.35 20.70
CA GLY A 244 -9.19 6.57 20.48
C GLY A 244 -9.73 5.85 19.24
N ILE A 245 -9.04 4.84 18.71
CA ILE A 245 -9.43 4.07 17.54
C ILE A 245 -9.96 2.71 17.97
N THR A 246 -11.14 2.34 17.51
CA THR A 246 -11.70 1.01 17.70
C THR A 246 -10.98 0.01 16.79
N ALA A 247 -10.36 -1.01 17.38
CA ALA A 247 -9.70 -2.08 16.64
C ALA A 247 -10.65 -3.27 16.44
N ILE A 248 -10.87 -3.65 15.17
CA ILE A 248 -11.69 -4.81 14.79
C ILE A 248 -10.76 -5.90 14.26
N PRO A 249 -10.84 -7.15 14.77
CA PRO A 249 -10.02 -8.23 14.27
C PRO A 249 -10.47 -8.66 12.87
N LEU A 250 -9.53 -8.71 11.93
CA LEU A 250 -9.70 -9.34 10.62
C LEU A 250 -8.87 -10.62 10.58
N VAL A 251 -9.54 -11.76 10.47
CA VAL A 251 -8.87 -13.06 10.45
C VAL A 251 -7.78 -13.11 9.39
N GLY A 252 -6.57 -13.53 9.75
CA GLY A 252 -5.49 -13.79 8.82
C GLY A 252 -5.61 -15.15 8.15
N PRO A 253 -4.91 -15.39 7.01
CA PRO A 253 -4.79 -16.70 6.40
C PRO A 253 -4.23 -17.73 7.40
N SER A 254 -4.69 -18.98 7.29
CA SER A 254 -4.39 -20.02 8.29
C SER A 254 -2.99 -20.63 8.15
N ARG A 255 -2.30 -20.36 7.04
CA ARG A 255 -1.02 -20.97 6.70
C ARG A 255 0.11 -20.47 7.60
N LEU A 256 0.94 -21.38 8.07
CA LEU A 256 2.14 -21.04 8.84
C LEU A 256 3.30 -20.64 7.91
N GLU A 257 3.47 -21.40 6.84
CA GLU A 257 4.56 -21.20 5.88
C GLU A 257 4.06 -21.35 4.43
N VAL A 258 4.69 -20.62 3.55
CA VAL A 258 4.52 -20.70 2.09
C VAL A 258 5.92 -20.73 1.47
N ASP A 259 6.21 -21.75 0.67
CA ASP A 259 7.51 -21.95 -0.01
C ASP A 259 8.71 -21.87 0.94
N GLY A 260 8.56 -22.38 2.18
CA GLY A 260 9.61 -22.42 3.20
C GLY A 260 9.89 -21.09 3.90
N ARG A 261 9.03 -20.08 3.71
CA ARG A 261 9.06 -18.81 4.45
C ARG A 261 7.81 -18.67 5.32
N ILE A 262 7.95 -18.00 6.47
CA ILE A 262 6.79 -17.64 7.31
C ILE A 262 5.80 -16.86 6.43
N CYS A 263 4.54 -17.25 6.50
CA CYS A 263 3.47 -16.63 5.72
C CYS A 263 3.19 -15.21 6.23
N ASP A 264 3.23 -14.24 5.35
CA ASP A 264 2.91 -12.82 5.58
C ASP A 264 1.61 -12.39 4.88
N TRP A 265 0.84 -13.34 4.36
CA TRP A 265 -0.42 -13.06 3.68
C TRP A 265 -1.41 -12.34 4.60
N SER A 266 -2.04 -11.30 4.10
CA SER A 266 -2.94 -10.48 4.90
C SER A 266 -4.12 -9.94 4.08
N TYR A 267 -5.34 -10.18 4.55
CA TYR A 267 -6.55 -9.56 3.98
C TYR A 267 -6.65 -8.05 4.31
N VAL A 268 -5.87 -7.57 5.29
CA VAL A 268 -5.72 -6.13 5.59
C VAL A 268 -5.13 -5.39 4.41
N ASN A 269 -4.28 -6.05 3.61
CA ASN A 269 -3.68 -5.49 2.40
C ASN A 269 -4.68 -5.43 1.23
N CYS A 270 -5.89 -4.95 1.49
CA CYS A 270 -6.94 -4.69 0.52
C CYS A 270 -6.92 -3.23 0.08
N TYR A 271 -7.59 -2.93 -1.03
CA TYR A 271 -7.58 -1.61 -1.63
C TYR A 271 -9.01 -1.09 -1.88
N PRO A 272 -9.46 -0.05 -1.13
CA PRO A 272 -10.71 0.63 -1.39
C PRO A 272 -10.65 1.41 -2.71
N VAL A 273 -11.70 1.30 -3.51
CA VAL A 273 -11.90 2.05 -4.77
C VAL A 273 -13.30 2.65 -4.78
N ASN A 274 -13.63 3.55 -5.70
CA ASN A 274 -14.94 4.18 -5.79
C ASN A 274 -16.07 3.14 -5.94
N GLY A 275 -16.79 2.88 -4.84
CA GLY A 275 -17.90 1.91 -4.82
C GLY A 275 -17.46 0.44 -4.76
N GLY A 276 -16.16 0.14 -4.66
CA GLY A 276 -15.64 -1.22 -4.56
C GLY A 276 -14.54 -1.37 -3.50
N LEU A 277 -14.17 -2.62 -3.26
CA LEU A 277 -13.02 -3.01 -2.43
C LEU A 277 -12.32 -4.19 -3.12
N ILE A 278 -11.08 -4.01 -3.53
CA ILE A 278 -10.28 -5.08 -4.14
C ILE A 278 -9.54 -5.83 -3.04
N VAL A 279 -9.77 -7.13 -2.95
CA VAL A 279 -9.29 -7.98 -1.84
C VAL A 279 -8.47 -9.15 -2.37
N GLY A 280 -7.28 -9.35 -1.84
CA GLY A 280 -6.50 -10.55 -2.11
C GLY A 280 -7.15 -11.79 -1.47
N THR A 281 -7.20 -12.90 -2.22
CA THR A 281 -7.58 -14.24 -1.72
C THR A 281 -6.44 -15.23 -1.98
N TYR A 282 -6.43 -16.33 -1.22
CA TYR A 282 -5.25 -17.18 -1.10
C TYR A 282 -5.53 -18.68 -1.29
N ASP A 283 -6.77 -19.06 -1.66
CA ASP A 283 -7.21 -20.45 -1.62
C ASP A 283 -7.03 -21.03 -0.20
N ASP A 284 -7.43 -20.23 0.79
CA ASP A 284 -7.32 -20.51 2.21
C ASP A 284 -8.70 -20.65 2.85
N VAL A 285 -8.78 -21.49 3.89
CA VAL A 285 -10.05 -21.71 4.63
C VAL A 285 -10.59 -20.45 5.29
N ALA A 286 -9.79 -19.42 5.45
CA ALA A 286 -10.18 -18.12 6.02
C ALA A 286 -10.76 -17.15 4.98
N ASP A 287 -10.62 -17.41 3.65
CA ASP A 287 -11.04 -16.48 2.59
C ASP A 287 -12.50 -16.03 2.77
N ASP A 288 -13.44 -16.95 2.91
CA ASP A 288 -14.86 -16.61 3.03
C ASP A 288 -15.17 -15.76 4.27
N ALA A 289 -14.54 -16.07 5.41
CA ALA A 289 -14.74 -15.34 6.67
C ALA A 289 -14.14 -13.93 6.59
N ALA A 290 -13.00 -13.78 5.97
CA ALA A 290 -12.36 -12.49 5.76
C ALA A 290 -13.17 -11.60 4.81
N LEU A 291 -13.63 -12.16 3.67
CA LEU A 291 -14.48 -11.44 2.71
C LEU A 291 -15.80 -10.98 3.35
N ALA A 292 -16.44 -11.80 4.19
CA ALA A 292 -17.65 -11.41 4.93
C ALA A 292 -17.38 -10.25 5.89
N THR A 293 -16.28 -10.32 6.68
CA THR A 293 -15.89 -9.25 7.60
C THR A 293 -15.61 -7.94 6.84
N LEU A 294 -14.93 -8.01 5.69
CA LEU A 294 -14.64 -6.85 4.86
C LEU A 294 -15.90 -6.25 4.23
N ALA A 295 -16.87 -7.08 3.83
CA ALA A 295 -18.17 -6.60 3.32
C ALA A 295 -18.95 -5.83 4.39
N ASP A 296 -18.92 -6.31 5.63
CA ASP A 296 -19.55 -5.63 6.77
C ASP A 296 -18.82 -4.34 7.14
N ALA A 297 -17.48 -4.32 7.04
CA ALA A 297 -16.64 -3.18 7.38
C ALA A 297 -16.71 -2.04 6.36
N PHE A 298 -16.97 -2.35 5.08
CA PHE A 298 -17.10 -1.37 4.00
C PHE A 298 -18.52 -1.37 3.38
N PRO A 299 -19.55 -0.95 4.13
CA PRO A 299 -20.92 -1.01 3.67
C PRO A 299 -21.13 -0.17 2.40
N GLY A 300 -21.83 -0.74 1.43
CA GLY A 300 -22.10 -0.08 0.14
C GLY A 300 -20.98 -0.22 -0.90
N ARG A 301 -19.89 -0.90 -0.59
CA ARG A 301 -18.84 -1.26 -1.56
C ARG A 301 -19.00 -2.70 -2.03
N THR A 302 -18.75 -2.93 -3.31
CA THR A 302 -18.71 -4.29 -3.86
C THR A 302 -17.35 -4.90 -3.55
N VAL A 303 -17.32 -5.96 -2.73
CA VAL A 303 -16.07 -6.73 -2.48
C VAL A 303 -15.73 -7.54 -3.72
N THR A 304 -14.55 -7.32 -4.27
CA THR A 304 -14.05 -7.95 -5.49
C THR A 304 -12.78 -8.75 -5.17
N PRO A 305 -12.89 -10.09 -5.02
CA PRO A 305 -11.72 -10.93 -4.72
C PRO A 305 -10.82 -11.09 -5.96
N VAL A 306 -9.51 -11.11 -5.73
CA VAL A 306 -8.48 -11.43 -6.71
C VAL A 306 -7.48 -12.43 -6.11
N ASP A 307 -6.97 -13.37 -6.90
CA ASP A 307 -5.93 -14.28 -6.45
C ASP A 307 -4.62 -13.51 -6.21
N ALA A 308 -4.22 -13.36 -4.95
CA ALA A 308 -3.04 -12.60 -4.56
C ALA A 308 -1.80 -13.48 -4.29
N ARG A 309 -1.88 -14.80 -4.48
CA ARG A 309 -0.77 -15.72 -4.18
C ARG A 309 0.50 -15.38 -4.97
N THR A 310 0.35 -15.05 -6.26
CA THR A 310 1.48 -14.62 -7.09
C THR A 310 2.06 -13.28 -6.65
N LEU A 311 1.21 -12.33 -6.19
CA LEU A 311 1.67 -11.04 -5.68
C LEU A 311 2.55 -11.24 -4.44
N PHE A 312 2.05 -11.97 -3.44
CA PHE A 312 2.79 -12.23 -2.20
C PHE A 312 4.03 -13.11 -2.40
N ALA A 313 4.02 -14.02 -3.38
CA ALA A 313 5.22 -14.77 -3.73
C ALA A 313 6.35 -13.85 -4.28
N LEU A 314 6.02 -12.64 -4.72
CA LEU A 314 6.94 -11.61 -5.20
C LEU A 314 7.22 -10.52 -4.14
N GLY A 315 6.56 -10.55 -2.96
CA GLY A 315 6.90 -9.68 -1.83
C GLY A 315 5.82 -8.71 -1.36
N GLY A 316 4.57 -8.81 -1.83
CA GLY A 316 3.49 -7.93 -1.37
C GLY A 316 2.11 -8.30 -1.91
N GLY A 317 1.09 -7.50 -1.60
CA GLY A 317 -0.29 -7.76 -1.96
C GLY A 317 -0.93 -6.69 -2.85
N VAL A 318 -2.26 -6.66 -2.82
CA VAL A 318 -3.08 -5.76 -3.64
C VAL A 318 -2.80 -4.30 -3.35
N HIS A 319 -2.70 -3.92 -2.07
CA HIS A 319 -2.42 -2.55 -1.65
C HIS A 319 -1.04 -2.08 -2.11
N CYS A 320 -0.03 -2.95 -2.02
CA CYS A 320 1.36 -2.63 -2.37
C CYS A 320 1.55 -2.24 -3.84
N ILE A 321 0.68 -2.72 -4.74
CA ILE A 321 0.76 -2.43 -6.18
C ILE A 321 -0.17 -1.31 -6.64
N THR A 322 -0.91 -0.68 -5.73
CA THR A 322 -1.90 0.35 -6.02
C THR A 322 -1.62 1.64 -5.26
N GLN A 323 -1.87 2.79 -5.88
CA GLN A 323 -1.75 4.11 -5.24
C GLN A 323 -2.92 4.99 -5.68
N GLN A 324 -3.73 5.45 -4.73
CA GLN A 324 -4.86 6.34 -5.01
C GLN A 324 -4.41 7.76 -5.31
N GLU A 325 -5.07 8.39 -6.29
CA GLU A 325 -5.09 9.84 -6.46
C GLU A 325 -6.44 10.34 -5.92
N PRO A 326 -6.46 11.12 -4.83
CA PRO A 326 -7.71 11.61 -4.26
C PRO A 326 -8.38 12.60 -5.23
N LEU A 327 -9.71 12.54 -5.27
CA LEU A 327 -10.50 13.51 -6.02
C LEU A 327 -10.45 14.87 -5.31
N VAL A 328 -9.90 15.87 -5.99
CA VAL A 328 -10.00 17.27 -5.54
C VAL A 328 -11.31 17.85 -6.05
N GLU A 329 -12.21 18.19 -5.13
CA GLU A 329 -13.45 18.86 -5.51
C GLU A 329 -13.15 20.23 -6.15
N ALA A 330 -13.76 20.50 -7.28
CA ALA A 330 -13.66 21.83 -7.88
C ALA A 330 -14.19 22.85 -6.88
N PRO A 331 -13.48 24.00 -6.67
CA PRO A 331 -14.01 25.04 -5.81
C PRO A 331 -15.40 25.43 -6.30
N CYS A 332 -16.41 25.41 -5.39
CA CYS A 332 -17.73 25.90 -5.73
C CYS A 332 -17.58 27.26 -6.38
N ALA A 333 -18.03 27.38 -7.62
CA ALA A 333 -18.06 28.68 -8.28
C ALA A 333 -18.91 29.63 -7.41
N PRO A 334 -18.44 30.87 -7.15
CA PRO A 334 -19.12 31.85 -6.30
C PRO A 334 -20.50 32.26 -6.83
#